data_6db767407668d26c4253006a52f77033
#
_entry.id   6db767407668d26c4253006a52f77033
#
_cell.length_a   1.000
_cell.length_b   1.000
_cell.length_c   1.000
_cell.angle_alpha   90.00
_cell.angle_beta   90.00
_cell.angle_gamma   90.00
#
_symmetry.space_group_name_H-M   'P 1'
#
loop_
_entity.id
_entity.type
_entity.pdbx_description
1 polymer ?
#
loop_
_entity_poly.entity_id
_entity_poly.type
_entity_poly.pdbx_seq_one_letter_code
_entity_poly.pdbx_strand_id
1 'polypeptide(L)'
;MFSGTQFPIGRLLILGAAFTITTACAPADTEPRDVTGVSSATDLTPSAARLGPEVSKGLASLRNATARFHNVDAAIAAGYADPSGLPCVSSPLGTMGVHVVNRSLMDQAVTPDQPELLLYLPKANGGFKLVAVEYLVPVLVQNNATGNVDAWTAPGLWGDGYTRITQPPSVFGETFVGPMPGHDPGMPWHYEKHVWVWDTNPNGMFSQWNPSISCPS
;
A
#
# COMPACT_ATOMS: atom_id res chain seq x y z
N MET A 1 -23.01 -20.01 -51.74
CA MET A 1 -21.97 -19.47 -52.62
C MET A 1 -20.99 -18.71 -51.71
N PHE A 2 -19.90 -19.36 -51.36
CA PHE A 2 -18.84 -18.77 -50.54
C PHE A 2 -17.71 -18.30 -51.45
N SER A 3 -17.38 -17.01 -51.42
CA SER A 3 -16.26 -16.46 -52.18
C SER A 3 -15.10 -16.29 -51.21
N GLY A 4 -14.07 -17.09 -51.35
CA GLY A 4 -12.82 -16.98 -50.57
C GLY A 4 -11.87 -16.01 -51.23
N THR A 5 -11.35 -15.09 -50.43
CA THR A 5 -10.28 -14.18 -50.84
C THR A 5 -8.96 -14.67 -50.23
N GLN A 6 -8.03 -15.11 -51.10
CA GLN A 6 -6.67 -15.49 -50.73
C GLN A 6 -5.77 -14.24 -50.69
N PHE A 7 -4.96 -14.11 -49.62
CA PHE A 7 -3.88 -13.11 -49.54
C PHE A 7 -2.53 -13.74 -49.92
N PRO A 8 -1.66 -13.05 -50.66
CA PRO A 8 -0.36 -13.58 -51.07
C PRO A 8 0.67 -13.46 -49.97
N ILE A 9 1.48 -14.52 -49.85
CA ILE A 9 2.63 -14.63 -48.92
C ILE A 9 3.82 -13.84 -49.51
N GLY A 10 4.18 -12.74 -48.86
CA GLY A 10 5.40 -11.98 -49.17
C GLY A 10 6.64 -12.66 -48.60
N ARG A 11 7.61 -13.01 -49.42
CA ARG A 11 8.92 -13.50 -49.04
C ARG A 11 9.76 -12.36 -48.48
N LEU A 12 10.21 -12.47 -47.21
CA LEU A 12 11.16 -11.57 -46.58
C LEU A 12 12.58 -12.08 -46.86
N LEU A 13 13.37 -11.27 -47.57
CA LEU A 13 14.81 -11.46 -47.79
C LEU A 13 15.58 -10.98 -46.57
N ILE A 14 16.32 -11.88 -45.92
CA ILE A 14 17.24 -11.54 -44.83
C ILE A 14 18.59 -11.19 -45.45
N LEU A 15 19.01 -9.91 -45.37
CA LEU A 15 20.34 -9.48 -45.64
C LEU A 15 21.18 -9.66 -44.34
N GLY A 16 22.13 -10.58 -44.39
CA GLY A 16 23.13 -10.74 -43.34
C GLY A 16 24.21 -9.66 -43.45
N ALA A 17 24.41 -8.86 -42.44
CA ALA A 17 25.55 -7.99 -42.28
C ALA A 17 26.58 -8.67 -41.38
N ALA A 18 27.75 -8.98 -41.96
CA ALA A 18 28.91 -9.51 -41.23
C ALA A 18 29.62 -8.36 -40.51
N PHE A 19 29.66 -8.39 -39.20
CA PHE A 19 30.46 -7.49 -38.37
C PHE A 19 31.84 -8.14 -38.10
N THR A 20 32.91 -7.56 -38.61
CA THR A 20 34.29 -7.92 -38.30
C THR A 20 34.72 -7.21 -37.02
N ILE A 21 35.04 -7.97 -35.97
CA ILE A 21 35.60 -7.46 -34.73
C ILE A 21 37.10 -7.37 -34.86
N THR A 22 37.66 -6.16 -34.89
CA THR A 22 39.10 -5.92 -34.77
C THR A 22 39.51 -5.78 -33.31
N THR A 23 40.25 -6.74 -32.80
CA THR A 23 40.86 -6.71 -31.47
C THR A 23 42.08 -5.78 -31.50
N ALA A 24 42.05 -4.63 -30.83
CA ALA A 24 43.19 -3.80 -30.56
C ALA A 24 43.75 -4.14 -29.17
N CYS A 25 44.95 -4.71 -29.11
CA CYS A 25 45.72 -4.83 -27.87
C CYS A 25 46.33 -3.47 -27.52
N ALA A 26 45.98 -2.93 -26.32
CA ALA A 26 46.71 -1.82 -25.71
C ALA A 26 47.65 -2.36 -24.60
N PRO A 27 48.86 -1.81 -24.40
CA PRO A 27 49.77 -2.27 -23.37
C PRO A 27 49.33 -1.90 -21.96
N ALA A 28 49.63 -2.79 -21.01
CA ALA A 28 49.40 -2.60 -19.60
C ALA A 28 50.44 -1.64 -18.99
N ASP A 29 49.98 -0.47 -18.50
CA ASP A 29 50.76 0.35 -17.60
C ASP A 29 50.57 -0.17 -16.17
N THR A 30 51.66 -0.76 -15.65
CA THR A 30 51.80 -1.19 -14.25
C THR A 30 52.32 -0.03 -13.42
N GLU A 31 51.41 0.73 -12.77
CA GLU A 31 51.79 1.52 -11.61
C GLU A 31 51.22 0.87 -10.33
N PRO A 32 52.06 0.72 -9.27
CA PRO A 32 51.58 0.18 -8.00
C PRO A 32 50.71 1.23 -7.27
N ARG A 33 49.39 1.01 -7.22
CA ARG A 33 48.50 1.77 -6.35
C ARG A 33 48.69 1.31 -4.92
N ASP A 34 49.10 2.24 -4.10
CA ASP A 34 49.15 2.17 -2.64
C ASP A 34 47.75 1.86 -2.10
N VAL A 35 47.56 0.64 -1.56
CA VAL A 35 46.30 0.19 -0.94
C VAL A 35 46.38 0.42 0.57
N THR A 36 46.48 1.66 0.99
CA THR A 36 46.23 2.06 2.37
C THR A 36 44.92 2.88 2.49
N GLY A 37 43.81 2.21 2.24
CA GLY A 37 42.48 2.71 2.52
C GLY A 37 41.65 1.58 3.12
N VAL A 38 41.88 1.30 4.41
CA VAL A 38 40.96 0.48 5.19
C VAL A 38 39.64 1.28 5.29
N SER A 39 38.78 1.06 4.29
CA SER A 39 37.41 1.56 4.38
C SER A 39 36.74 0.77 5.48
N SER A 40 36.53 1.44 6.59
CA SER A 40 35.75 0.96 7.73
C SER A 40 34.50 0.28 7.22
N ALA A 41 34.21 -0.92 7.75
CA ALA A 41 32.98 -1.63 7.56
C ALA A 41 31.83 -0.66 7.77
N THR A 42 31.25 -0.21 6.66
CA THR A 42 30.07 0.66 6.70
C THR A 42 28.95 -0.18 7.24
N ASP A 43 28.54 0.18 8.43
CA ASP A 43 27.34 -0.21 9.14
C ASP A 43 26.21 -0.49 8.15
N LEU A 44 25.90 -1.78 7.94
CA LEU A 44 24.74 -2.24 7.18
C LEU A 44 23.48 -2.15 8.04
N THR A 45 23.28 -1.03 8.73
CA THR A 45 21.93 -0.66 9.13
C THR A 45 21.13 -0.46 7.85
N PRO A 46 19.98 -1.14 7.68
CA PRO A 46 19.09 -0.87 6.56
C PRO A 46 18.81 0.63 6.56
N SER A 47 19.38 1.34 5.60
CA SER A 47 19.09 2.74 5.38
C SER A 47 17.58 2.82 5.19
N ALA A 48 16.86 3.27 6.21
CA ALA A 48 15.50 3.72 6.04
C ALA A 48 15.57 4.74 4.90
N ALA A 49 15.05 4.35 3.74
CA ALA A 49 15.08 5.20 2.55
C ALA A 49 14.57 6.57 3.00
N ARG A 50 15.40 7.62 2.85
CA ARG A 50 15.03 8.96 3.33
C ARG A 50 13.80 9.36 2.54
N LEU A 51 12.67 9.40 3.25
CA LEU A 51 11.41 9.86 2.69
C LEU A 51 11.62 11.27 2.13
N GLY A 52 11.14 11.51 0.91
CA GLY A 52 11.25 12.83 0.31
C GLY A 52 10.62 13.93 1.19
N PRO A 53 10.98 15.20 1.00
CA PRO A 53 10.50 16.31 1.85
C PRO A 53 8.97 16.39 1.91
N GLU A 54 8.29 16.17 0.80
CA GLU A 54 6.81 16.23 0.73
C GLU A 54 6.16 15.08 1.51
N VAL A 55 6.71 13.86 1.42
CA VAL A 55 6.23 12.71 2.19
C VAL A 55 6.45 12.97 3.69
N SER A 56 7.63 13.47 4.08
CA SER A 56 7.94 13.80 5.47
C SER A 56 7.01 14.87 6.03
N LYS A 57 6.69 15.91 5.24
CA LYS A 57 5.73 16.95 5.60
C LYS A 57 4.31 16.38 5.76
N GLY A 58 3.87 15.55 4.82
CA GLY A 58 2.57 14.88 4.88
C GLY A 58 2.43 14.00 6.12
N LEU A 59 3.46 13.19 6.45
CA LEU A 59 3.47 12.36 7.66
C LEU A 59 3.48 13.20 8.95
N ALA A 60 4.13 14.36 8.95
CA ALA A 60 4.07 15.29 10.08
C ALA A 60 2.65 15.86 10.24
N SER A 61 1.98 16.24 9.15
CA SER A 61 0.58 16.68 9.16
C SER A 61 -0.34 15.59 9.69
N LEU A 62 -0.21 14.35 9.22
CA LEU A 62 -0.96 13.20 9.71
C LEU A 62 -0.79 12.98 11.21
N ARG A 63 0.48 13.02 11.72
CA ARG A 63 0.74 12.92 13.16
C ARG A 63 0.03 14.03 13.94
N ASN A 64 0.14 15.27 13.48
CA ASN A 64 -0.51 16.40 14.13
C ASN A 64 -2.03 16.26 14.19
N ALA A 65 -2.66 15.84 13.09
CA ALA A 65 -4.10 15.66 12.99
C ALA A 65 -4.61 14.52 13.89
N THR A 66 -3.83 13.43 14.01
CA THR A 66 -4.23 12.20 14.71
C THR A 66 -3.71 12.12 16.15
N ALA A 67 -2.82 13.00 16.59
CA ALA A 67 -2.26 13.00 17.96
C ALA A 67 -3.33 13.02 19.06
N ARG A 68 -4.41 13.75 18.85
CA ARG A 68 -5.55 13.82 19.78
C ARG A 68 -6.23 12.46 19.99
N PHE A 69 -6.12 11.56 19.05
CA PHE A 69 -6.75 10.24 19.08
C PHE A 69 -6.01 9.20 19.91
N HIS A 70 -4.87 9.56 20.53
CA HIS A 70 -4.36 8.79 21.67
C HIS A 70 -5.36 8.73 22.82
N ASN A 71 -6.28 9.70 22.91
CA ASN A 71 -7.49 9.64 23.71
C ASN A 71 -8.63 9.06 22.86
N VAL A 72 -9.11 7.87 23.23
CA VAL A 72 -10.18 7.15 22.53
C VAL A 72 -11.48 7.96 22.51
N ASP A 73 -11.84 8.66 23.60
CA ASP A 73 -13.04 9.49 23.66
C ASP A 73 -13.00 10.62 22.60
N ALA A 74 -11.81 11.16 22.35
CA ALA A 74 -11.61 12.17 21.31
C ALA A 74 -11.79 11.58 19.89
N ALA A 75 -11.44 10.32 19.69
CA ALA A 75 -11.67 9.62 18.43
C ALA A 75 -13.17 9.36 18.24
N ILE A 76 -13.87 8.85 19.27
CA ILE A 76 -15.32 8.63 19.24
C ILE A 76 -16.07 9.95 18.97
N ALA A 77 -15.70 11.02 19.66
CA ALA A 77 -16.28 12.35 19.44
C ALA A 77 -16.03 12.91 18.03
N ALA A 78 -14.98 12.44 17.35
CA ALA A 78 -14.66 12.77 15.95
C ALA A 78 -15.37 11.87 14.93
N GLY A 79 -16.22 10.92 15.36
CA GLY A 79 -17.02 10.05 14.50
C GLY A 79 -16.41 8.67 14.24
N TYR A 80 -15.26 8.34 14.85
CA TYR A 80 -14.74 6.99 14.82
C TYR A 80 -15.55 6.07 15.74
N ALA A 81 -15.64 4.79 15.38
CA ALA A 81 -16.33 3.80 16.21
C ALA A 81 -15.66 3.62 17.58
N ASP A 82 -16.39 3.07 18.55
CA ASP A 82 -15.82 2.66 19.83
C ASP A 82 -15.00 1.37 19.61
N PRO A 83 -13.71 1.33 20.00
CA PRO A 83 -12.89 0.13 19.89
C PRO A 83 -13.32 -1.00 20.84
N SER A 84 -14.15 -0.71 21.85
CA SER A 84 -14.57 -1.70 22.86
C SER A 84 -15.36 -2.83 22.23
N GLY A 85 -14.88 -4.07 22.41
CA GLY A 85 -15.51 -5.26 21.86
C GLY A 85 -15.24 -5.54 20.39
N LEU A 86 -14.49 -4.68 19.69
CA LEU A 86 -14.02 -4.98 18.35
C LEU A 86 -12.83 -5.97 18.39
N PRO A 87 -12.69 -6.86 17.39
CA PRO A 87 -11.62 -7.83 17.36
C PRO A 87 -10.27 -7.17 17.12
N CYS A 88 -9.24 -7.64 17.81
CA CYS A 88 -7.86 -7.32 17.49
C CYS A 88 -7.38 -8.27 16.39
N VAL A 89 -7.02 -7.73 15.24
CA VAL A 89 -6.66 -8.50 14.04
C VAL A 89 -5.20 -8.91 14.07
N SER A 90 -4.93 -10.21 13.95
CA SER A 90 -3.59 -10.79 13.90
C SER A 90 -3.52 -11.99 12.95
N SER A 91 -2.31 -12.28 12.48
CA SER A 91 -1.99 -13.40 11.60
C SER A 91 -0.57 -13.90 11.88
N PRO A 92 -0.12 -14.99 11.27
CA PRO A 92 1.28 -15.41 11.31
C PRO A 92 2.28 -14.35 10.77
N LEU A 93 1.82 -13.37 10.01
CA LEU A 93 2.64 -12.29 9.46
C LEU A 93 2.82 -11.12 10.44
N GLY A 94 2.03 -11.07 11.52
CA GLY A 94 2.03 -9.99 12.51
C GLY A 94 0.64 -9.55 12.93
N THR A 95 0.55 -8.40 13.56
CA THR A 95 -0.69 -7.81 14.05
C THR A 95 -0.98 -6.49 13.34
N MET A 96 -2.25 -6.24 13.06
CA MET A 96 -2.75 -4.93 12.62
C MET A 96 -3.31 -4.13 13.81
N GLY A 97 -3.97 -4.81 14.75
CA GLY A 97 -4.68 -4.20 15.86
C GLY A 97 -6.19 -4.18 15.68
N VAL A 98 -6.86 -3.33 16.46
CA VAL A 98 -8.30 -3.09 16.39
C VAL A 98 -8.56 -1.99 15.36
N HIS A 99 -9.36 -2.28 14.33
CA HIS A 99 -9.73 -1.32 13.29
C HIS A 99 -10.95 -0.51 13.71
N VAL A 100 -10.76 0.78 13.85
CA VAL A 100 -11.79 1.71 14.33
C VAL A 100 -12.14 2.67 13.20
N VAL A 101 -13.25 2.40 12.53
CA VAL A 101 -13.64 3.09 11.30
C VAL A 101 -14.44 4.38 11.59
N ASN A 102 -14.19 5.42 10.82
CA ASN A 102 -15.08 6.55 10.64
C ASN A 102 -15.78 6.44 9.28
N ARG A 103 -17.00 5.92 9.28
CA ARG A 103 -17.76 5.67 8.05
C ARG A 103 -18.10 6.93 7.25
N SER A 104 -18.10 8.10 7.90
CA SER A 104 -18.37 9.38 7.21
C SER A 104 -17.21 9.84 6.32
N LEU A 105 -16.02 9.26 6.50
CA LEU A 105 -14.83 9.53 5.69
C LEU A 105 -14.68 8.54 4.53
N MET A 106 -15.45 7.46 4.49
CA MET A 106 -15.34 6.41 3.47
C MET A 106 -15.91 6.89 2.14
N ASP A 107 -15.09 7.51 1.32
CA ASP A 107 -15.43 7.97 -0.02
C ASP A 107 -14.34 7.61 -1.05
N GLN A 108 -14.27 8.32 -2.18
CA GLN A 108 -13.25 8.09 -3.21
C GLN A 108 -12.04 9.04 -3.08
N ALA A 109 -12.08 9.99 -2.14
CA ALA A 109 -10.99 10.92 -1.89
C ALA A 109 -10.01 10.33 -0.88
N VAL A 110 -8.73 10.60 -1.06
CA VAL A 110 -7.68 10.30 -0.07
C VAL A 110 -7.18 11.61 0.51
N THR A 111 -7.57 11.89 1.75
CA THR A 111 -7.15 13.09 2.48
C THR A 111 -6.04 12.73 3.47
N PRO A 112 -4.79 13.16 3.24
CA PRO A 112 -3.63 12.65 3.99
C PRO A 112 -3.67 12.85 5.50
N ASP A 113 -4.43 13.79 6.03
CA ASP A 113 -4.58 14.06 7.47
C ASP A 113 -5.95 13.63 8.04
N GLN A 114 -6.77 12.93 7.23
CA GLN A 114 -8.08 12.41 7.63
C GLN A 114 -8.22 10.94 7.25
N PRO A 115 -7.49 10.02 7.93
CA PRO A 115 -7.58 8.60 7.64
C PRO A 115 -8.96 8.05 8.00
N GLU A 116 -9.47 7.11 7.22
CA GLU A 116 -10.77 6.47 7.42
C GLU A 116 -10.78 5.57 8.66
N LEU A 117 -9.63 5.00 9.03
CA LEU A 117 -9.50 4.12 10.19
C LEU A 117 -8.34 4.54 11.10
N LEU A 118 -8.54 4.32 12.39
CA LEU A 118 -7.50 4.33 13.43
C LEU A 118 -7.25 2.90 13.88
N LEU A 119 -5.98 2.54 14.06
CA LEU A 119 -5.59 1.22 14.54
C LEU A 119 -5.11 1.30 15.98
N TYR A 120 -5.78 0.57 16.85
CA TYR A 120 -5.46 0.53 18.27
C TYR A 120 -4.98 -0.86 18.69
N LEU A 121 -4.04 -0.86 19.63
CA LEU A 121 -3.65 -2.07 20.34
C LEU A 121 -4.27 -2.05 21.74
N PRO A 122 -5.07 -3.07 22.11
CA PRO A 122 -5.57 -3.18 23.47
C PRO A 122 -4.41 -3.32 24.47
N LYS A 123 -4.55 -2.70 25.65
CA LYS A 123 -3.56 -2.80 26.72
C LYS A 123 -3.99 -3.84 27.78
N ALA A 124 -3.05 -4.54 28.39
CA ALA A 124 -3.31 -5.54 29.41
C ALA A 124 -4.04 -4.98 30.65
N ASN A 125 -3.85 -3.69 30.95
CA ASN A 125 -4.50 -2.99 32.06
C ASN A 125 -5.82 -2.32 31.67
N GLY A 126 -6.35 -2.62 30.51
CA GLY A 126 -7.48 -1.96 29.88
C GLY A 126 -7.08 -0.71 29.09
N GLY A 127 -8.00 -0.21 28.29
CA GLY A 127 -7.79 0.90 27.37
C GLY A 127 -7.01 0.49 26.11
N PHE A 128 -6.61 1.50 25.33
CA PHE A 128 -6.08 1.30 23.99
C PHE A 128 -4.84 2.19 23.76
N LYS A 129 -3.94 1.74 22.87
CA LYS A 129 -2.79 2.49 22.37
C LYS A 129 -2.98 2.69 20.87
N LEU A 130 -3.04 3.92 20.40
CA LEU A 130 -3.00 4.21 18.97
C LEU A 130 -1.63 3.79 18.41
N VAL A 131 -1.59 2.96 17.39
CA VAL A 131 -0.35 2.41 16.82
C VAL A 131 -0.16 2.79 15.35
N ALA A 132 -1.25 2.87 14.59
CA ALA A 132 -1.22 3.20 13.17
C ALA A 132 -2.53 3.87 12.74
N VAL A 133 -2.56 4.28 11.49
CA VAL A 133 -3.80 4.65 10.79
C VAL A 133 -3.91 3.83 9.52
N GLU A 134 -5.12 3.78 8.96
CA GLU A 134 -5.37 3.13 7.69
C GLU A 134 -6.26 4.02 6.81
N TYR A 135 -5.89 4.09 5.56
CA TYR A 135 -6.70 4.68 4.51
C TYR A 135 -7.44 3.57 3.78
N LEU A 136 -8.72 3.81 3.50
CA LEU A 136 -9.60 2.83 2.87
C LEU A 136 -10.47 3.51 1.82
N VAL A 137 -10.38 3.04 0.56
CA VAL A 137 -11.18 3.54 -0.56
C VAL A 137 -12.04 2.41 -1.11
N PRO A 138 -13.39 2.53 -1.01
CA PRO A 138 -14.30 1.53 -1.54
C PRO A 138 -14.15 1.31 -3.05
N VAL A 139 -14.24 0.06 -3.48
CA VAL A 139 -14.32 -0.26 -4.91
C VAL A 139 -15.72 0.05 -5.40
N LEU A 140 -15.81 1.01 -6.33
CA LEU A 140 -17.04 1.29 -7.07
C LEU A 140 -17.06 0.51 -8.38
N VAL A 141 -18.23 -0.01 -8.70
CA VAL A 141 -18.53 -0.65 -9.98
C VAL A 141 -19.72 0.01 -10.64
N GLN A 142 -19.68 0.08 -11.95
CA GLN A 142 -20.81 0.50 -12.79
C GLN A 142 -21.51 -0.75 -13.33
N ASN A 143 -22.82 -0.81 -13.14
CA ASN A 143 -23.67 -1.78 -13.84
C ASN A 143 -23.80 -1.37 -15.32
N ASN A 144 -23.31 -2.21 -16.24
CA ASN A 144 -23.23 -1.88 -17.66
C ASN A 144 -24.60 -1.80 -18.35
N ALA A 145 -25.63 -2.42 -17.77
CA ALA A 145 -26.99 -2.38 -18.33
C ALA A 145 -27.76 -1.13 -17.89
N THR A 146 -27.56 -0.65 -16.65
CA THR A 146 -28.31 0.47 -16.07
C THR A 146 -27.51 1.76 -15.97
N GLY A 147 -26.17 1.67 -15.99
CA GLY A 147 -25.27 2.80 -15.73
C GLY A 147 -25.14 3.19 -14.25
N ASN A 148 -25.85 2.51 -13.34
CA ASN A 148 -25.77 2.80 -11.91
C ASN A 148 -24.38 2.46 -11.37
N VAL A 149 -23.91 3.30 -10.43
CA VAL A 149 -22.62 3.15 -9.76
C VAL A 149 -22.86 2.91 -8.28
N ASP A 150 -22.32 1.80 -7.77
CA ASP A 150 -22.43 1.42 -6.37
C ASP A 150 -21.12 0.83 -5.84
N ALA A 151 -20.94 0.85 -4.52
CA ALA A 151 -19.85 0.14 -3.86
C ALA A 151 -20.06 -1.37 -3.98
N TRP A 152 -19.01 -2.11 -4.35
CA TRP A 152 -19.10 -3.55 -4.53
C TRP A 152 -19.06 -4.28 -3.20
N THR A 153 -20.19 -4.93 -2.83
CA THR A 153 -20.35 -5.67 -1.55
C THR A 153 -20.59 -7.16 -1.75
N ALA A 154 -20.78 -7.62 -3.00
CA ALA A 154 -21.03 -9.04 -3.26
C ALA A 154 -19.80 -9.90 -2.98
N PRO A 155 -19.97 -11.16 -2.57
CA PRO A 155 -18.88 -12.11 -2.44
C PRO A 155 -18.26 -12.40 -3.83
N GLY A 156 -16.94 -12.38 -3.90
CA GLY A 156 -16.20 -12.54 -5.15
C GLY A 156 -16.04 -11.26 -5.96
N LEU A 157 -15.23 -11.34 -7.01
CA LEU A 157 -14.99 -10.22 -7.92
C LEU A 157 -16.24 -9.91 -8.74
N TRP A 158 -16.36 -8.64 -9.18
CA TRP A 158 -17.37 -8.25 -10.16
C TRP A 158 -17.18 -9.06 -11.44
N GLY A 159 -18.28 -9.68 -11.90
CA GLY A 159 -18.32 -10.49 -13.12
C GLY A 159 -18.80 -9.69 -14.33
N ASP A 160 -19.18 -10.43 -15.39
CA ASP A 160 -19.78 -9.85 -16.58
C ASP A 160 -21.03 -9.00 -16.24
N GLY A 161 -21.14 -7.86 -16.87
CA GLY A 161 -22.21 -6.90 -16.61
C GLY A 161 -21.83 -5.77 -15.64
N TYR A 162 -20.64 -5.79 -15.05
CA TYR A 162 -20.12 -4.73 -14.20
C TYR A 162 -18.73 -4.30 -14.62
N THR A 163 -18.47 -3.01 -14.55
CA THR A 163 -17.15 -2.41 -14.81
C THR A 163 -16.64 -1.72 -13.55
N ARG A 164 -15.46 -2.11 -13.06
CA ARG A 164 -14.79 -1.41 -11.98
C ARG A 164 -14.35 -0.04 -12.45
N ILE A 165 -14.72 1.00 -11.70
CA ILE A 165 -14.35 2.39 -11.99
C ILE A 165 -13.30 2.96 -11.02
N THR A 166 -13.23 2.46 -9.76
CA THR A 166 -12.17 2.84 -8.82
C THR A 166 -10.83 2.28 -9.26
N GLN A 167 -9.84 3.15 -9.40
CA GLN A 167 -8.45 2.75 -9.61
C GLN A 167 -7.70 2.72 -8.26
N PRO A 168 -6.59 1.96 -8.14
CA PRO A 168 -5.78 1.98 -6.92
C PRO A 168 -5.31 3.40 -6.60
N PRO A 169 -5.74 3.99 -5.48
CA PRO A 169 -5.25 5.32 -5.08
C PRO A 169 -3.84 5.24 -4.51
N SER A 170 -3.28 6.39 -4.13
CA SER A 170 -1.99 6.48 -3.45
C SER A 170 -1.99 7.56 -2.39
N VAL A 171 -1.18 7.37 -1.34
CA VAL A 171 -0.88 8.37 -0.30
C VAL A 171 0.59 8.29 0.06
N PHE A 172 1.24 9.40 0.30
CA PHE A 172 2.67 9.48 0.63
C PHE A 172 3.60 8.80 -0.39
N GLY A 173 3.20 8.75 -1.66
CA GLY A 173 3.95 8.07 -2.72
C GLY A 173 3.74 6.56 -2.79
N GLU A 174 2.92 6.00 -1.89
CA GLU A 174 2.63 4.57 -1.79
C GLU A 174 1.27 4.24 -2.41
N THR A 175 1.23 3.31 -3.35
CA THR A 175 -0.02 2.79 -3.91
C THR A 175 -0.72 1.88 -2.90
N PHE A 176 -2.04 1.96 -2.83
CA PHE A 176 -2.86 1.11 -1.95
C PHE A 176 -2.81 -0.35 -2.40
N VAL A 177 -2.92 -1.24 -1.44
CA VAL A 177 -3.05 -2.68 -1.66
C VAL A 177 -4.52 -2.99 -1.97
N GLY A 178 -4.76 -3.98 -2.79
CA GLY A 178 -6.11 -4.40 -3.16
C GLY A 178 -6.31 -4.53 -4.68
N PRO A 179 -7.55 -4.67 -5.14
CA PRO A 179 -8.76 -4.68 -4.33
C PRO A 179 -8.90 -5.97 -3.52
N MET A 180 -9.43 -5.85 -2.31
CA MET A 180 -9.70 -6.99 -1.44
C MET A 180 -11.14 -6.98 -0.94
N PRO A 181 -11.71 -8.15 -0.58
CA PRO A 181 -13.06 -8.24 -0.05
C PRO A 181 -13.15 -7.54 1.31
N GLY A 182 -14.34 -7.03 1.63
CA GLY A 182 -14.64 -6.52 2.97
C GLY A 182 -14.44 -7.59 4.04
N HIS A 183 -13.90 -7.21 5.18
CA HIS A 183 -13.59 -8.10 6.30
C HIS A 183 -14.77 -8.28 7.27
N ASP A 184 -15.73 -7.36 7.22
CA ASP A 184 -16.93 -7.33 8.05
C ASP A 184 -18.21 -7.39 7.20
N PRO A 185 -19.34 -7.89 7.77
CA PRO A 185 -20.62 -7.90 7.07
C PRO A 185 -21.03 -6.50 6.56
N GLY A 186 -21.27 -6.40 5.26
CA GLY A 186 -21.66 -5.14 4.61
C GLY A 186 -20.51 -4.18 4.30
N MET A 187 -19.27 -4.54 4.62
CA MET A 187 -18.09 -3.79 4.19
C MET A 187 -17.86 -4.03 2.70
N PRO A 188 -17.67 -2.99 1.87
CA PRO A 188 -17.40 -3.16 0.46
C PRO A 188 -16.00 -3.71 0.20
N TRP A 189 -15.80 -4.24 -0.99
CA TRP A 189 -14.46 -4.41 -1.54
C TRP A 189 -13.77 -3.06 -1.57
N HIS A 190 -12.47 -3.05 -1.24
CA HIS A 190 -11.73 -1.81 -1.05
C HIS A 190 -10.26 -1.93 -1.44
N TYR A 191 -9.63 -0.79 -1.55
CA TYR A 191 -8.18 -0.61 -1.50
C TYR A 191 -7.82 -0.06 -0.14
N GLU A 192 -6.70 -0.48 0.44
CA GLU A 192 -6.24 -0.02 1.75
C GLU A 192 -4.75 0.34 1.76
N LYS A 193 -4.36 1.19 2.71
CA LYS A 193 -2.96 1.51 3.02
C LYS A 193 -2.79 1.78 4.51
N HIS A 194 -2.03 0.90 5.18
CA HIS A 194 -1.61 1.10 6.56
C HIS A 194 -0.46 2.08 6.64
N VAL A 195 -0.45 2.93 7.68
CA VAL A 195 0.64 3.88 7.97
C VAL A 195 0.98 3.86 9.45
N TRP A 196 2.12 3.24 9.79
CA TRP A 196 2.61 3.05 11.16
C TRP A 196 3.29 4.31 11.68
N VAL A 197 2.51 5.36 11.95
CA VAL A 197 3.04 6.65 12.40
C VAL A 197 3.25 6.74 13.91
N TRP A 198 2.64 5.84 14.70
CA TRP A 198 2.62 5.87 16.15
C TRP A 198 3.36 4.69 16.78
N ASP A 199 3.68 3.67 16.02
CA ASP A 199 4.54 2.56 16.44
C ASP A 199 5.49 2.18 15.32
N THR A 200 6.65 1.61 15.68
CA THR A 200 7.62 1.17 14.68
C THR A 200 7.18 -0.16 14.10
N ASN A 201 7.26 -0.28 12.78
CA ASN A 201 7.09 -1.55 12.08
C ASN A 201 8.41 -1.95 11.42
N PRO A 202 9.04 -3.07 11.81
CA PRO A 202 10.32 -3.50 11.23
C PRO A 202 10.23 -3.84 9.74
N ASN A 203 9.03 -4.17 9.24
CA ASN A 203 8.78 -4.42 7.82
C ASN A 203 8.57 -3.12 7.01
N GLY A 204 8.64 -1.96 7.65
CA GLY A 204 8.45 -0.64 7.05
C GLY A 204 7.14 0.04 7.45
N MET A 205 7.17 1.38 7.39
CA MET A 205 6.05 2.23 7.83
C MET A 205 4.73 1.97 7.09
N PHE A 206 4.80 1.49 5.85
CA PHE A 206 3.64 1.28 4.98
C PHE A 206 3.26 -0.20 4.83
N SER A 207 3.88 -1.09 5.62
CA SER A 207 3.57 -2.51 5.61
C SER A 207 2.24 -2.80 6.29
N GLN A 208 1.48 -3.74 5.75
CA GLN A 208 0.16 -4.12 6.26
C GLN A 208 0.25 -4.73 7.67
N TRP A 209 1.18 -5.65 7.90
CA TRP A 209 1.36 -6.39 9.14
C TRP A 209 2.57 -5.91 9.93
N ASN A 210 2.43 -5.79 11.25
CA ASN A 210 3.53 -5.45 12.15
C ASN A 210 3.88 -6.66 13.04
N PRO A 211 5.03 -7.31 12.82
CA PRO A 211 5.44 -8.47 13.61
C PRO A 211 5.99 -8.11 14.98
N SER A 212 6.21 -6.83 15.29
CA SER A 212 6.77 -6.39 16.58
C SER A 212 5.73 -6.15 17.67
N ILE A 213 4.43 -6.23 17.33
CA ILE A 213 3.32 -6.07 18.26
C ILE A 213 2.42 -7.31 18.26
N SER A 214 1.65 -7.50 19.31
CA SER A 214 0.71 -8.62 19.43
C SER A 214 -0.59 -8.20 20.11
N CYS A 215 -1.70 -8.81 19.69
CA CYS A 215 -2.95 -8.73 20.44
C CYS A 215 -2.78 -9.38 21.82
N PRO A 216 -3.39 -8.82 22.89
CA PRO A 216 -3.47 -9.50 24.18
C PRO A 216 -4.18 -10.85 24.02
N SER A 217 -3.69 -11.85 24.78
CA SER A 217 -4.31 -13.18 24.90
C SER A 217 -5.58 -13.14 25.74
#